data_4766efd73b6bba30ffbf3fe30fccd49c
#
_entry.id   4766efd73b6bba30ffbf3fe30fccd49c
#
_cell.length_a   1.000
_cell.length_b   1.000
_cell.length_c   1.000
_cell.angle_alpha   90.00
_cell.angle_beta   90.00
_cell.angle_gamma   90.00
#
_symmetry.space_group_name_H-M   'P 1'
#
loop_
_entity.id
_entity.type
_entity.pdbx_description
1 polymer ?
#
loop_
_entity_poly.entity_id
_entity_poly.type
_entity_poly.pdbx_seq_one_letter_code
_entity_poly.pdbx_strand_id
1 'polypeptide(L)'
;MKEELIYPRCYHPKDLWKQIEIINQFIPVETNENFIKNAMEACLPDGAEALFVIPKLRSNYTRATSEALKIIEEKRRFHCHVEIERKKFCREEKTIKCLDILSRAQKDAGDIIIIPAQFGARHLGRSVNLVRKKMASNEFGLGAYEVAWMLITHNERENVINKVHMDCPGDTYSAIYSPYFDYVQKWMEFAARESKRSVYDTGSVTGFLTNGRRV
;
A
#
# COMPACT_ATOMS: atom_id res chain seq x y z
N MET A 1 15.93 6.58 20.12
CA MET A 1 14.78 7.50 20.05
C MET A 1 13.78 6.86 19.09
N LYS A 2 12.57 6.51 19.56
CA LYS A 2 11.48 6.14 18.66
C LYS A 2 11.11 7.42 17.92
N GLU A 3 11.32 7.45 16.60
CA GLU A 3 10.75 8.53 15.77
C GLU A 3 9.24 8.41 15.91
N GLU A 4 8.61 9.33 16.62
CA GLU A 4 7.17 9.49 16.61
C GLU A 4 6.75 9.81 15.18
N LEU A 5 5.99 8.90 14.58
CA LEU A 5 5.34 9.12 13.31
C LEU A 5 4.34 10.26 13.52
N ILE A 6 4.67 11.46 13.05
CA ILE A 6 3.80 12.63 13.18
C ILE A 6 2.67 12.50 12.15
N TYR A 7 1.55 11.93 12.58
CA TYR A 7 0.33 11.96 11.78
C TYR A 7 -0.39 13.30 11.91
N PRO A 8 -0.91 13.83 10.82
CA PRO A 8 -1.83 14.96 10.90
C PRO A 8 -3.04 14.57 11.75
N ARG A 9 -3.53 15.53 12.56
CA ARG A 9 -4.61 15.33 13.52
C ARG A 9 -5.94 14.82 12.94
N CYS A 10 -6.09 14.80 11.62
CA CYS A 10 -7.31 14.41 10.92
C CYS A 10 -7.29 12.99 10.33
N TYR A 11 -6.19 12.24 10.47
CA TYR A 11 -6.09 10.89 9.95
C TYR A 11 -5.94 9.87 11.08
N HIS A 12 -6.90 8.96 11.15
CA HIS A 12 -6.86 7.77 12.02
C HIS A 12 -7.07 6.54 11.14
N PRO A 13 -6.18 5.52 11.23
CA PRO A 13 -6.39 4.27 10.54
C PRO A 13 -7.74 3.66 10.93
N LYS A 14 -8.53 3.24 9.92
CA LYS A 14 -9.81 2.55 10.16
C LYS A 14 -9.56 1.14 10.68
N ASP A 15 -10.44 0.64 11.53
CA ASP A 15 -10.45 -0.76 11.89
C ASP A 15 -10.69 -1.68 10.68
N LEU A 16 -10.38 -2.97 10.83
CA LEU A 16 -10.46 -3.92 9.72
C LEU A 16 -11.89 -4.11 9.19
N TRP A 17 -12.91 -4.05 10.05
CA TRP A 17 -14.31 -4.21 9.65
C TRP A 17 -14.77 -3.06 8.76
N LYS A 18 -14.37 -1.83 9.13
CA LYS A 18 -14.70 -0.66 8.31
C LYS A 18 -14.00 -0.67 6.96
N GLN A 19 -12.75 -1.17 6.91
CA GLN A 19 -12.05 -1.35 5.65
C GLN A 19 -12.74 -2.39 4.76
N ILE A 20 -13.17 -3.54 5.32
CA ILE A 20 -13.90 -4.58 4.61
C ILE A 20 -15.25 -4.06 4.10
N GLU A 21 -15.98 -3.30 4.91
CA GLU A 21 -17.24 -2.65 4.51
C GLU A 21 -17.03 -1.75 3.28
N ILE A 22 -15.94 -0.96 3.27
CA ILE A 22 -15.62 -0.10 2.12
C ILE A 22 -15.25 -0.94 0.89
N ILE A 23 -14.43 -1.99 1.04
CA ILE A 23 -14.05 -2.88 -0.06
C ILE A 23 -15.30 -3.52 -0.70
N ASN A 24 -16.24 -3.99 0.12
CA ASN A 24 -17.48 -4.62 -0.34
C ASN A 24 -18.41 -3.68 -1.14
N GLN A 25 -18.19 -2.37 -1.09
CA GLN A 25 -18.92 -1.42 -1.96
C GLN A 25 -18.48 -1.51 -3.43
N PHE A 26 -17.30 -2.07 -3.69
CA PHE A 26 -16.70 -2.15 -5.03
C PHE A 26 -16.56 -3.58 -5.54
N ILE A 27 -16.09 -4.47 -4.67
CA ILE A 27 -15.89 -5.89 -4.96
C ILE A 27 -16.37 -6.73 -3.77
N PRO A 28 -17.20 -7.75 -3.98
CA PRO A 28 -17.58 -8.64 -2.89
C PRO A 28 -16.36 -9.46 -2.43
N VAL A 29 -16.12 -9.50 -1.12
CA VAL A 29 -15.08 -10.34 -0.51
C VAL A 29 -15.68 -11.19 0.60
N GLU A 30 -15.36 -12.49 0.57
CA GLU A 30 -15.64 -13.39 1.67
C GLU A 30 -14.53 -13.29 2.73
N THR A 31 -14.90 -13.24 4.01
CA THR A 31 -13.95 -13.09 5.12
C THR A 31 -14.31 -14.01 6.28
N ASN A 32 -13.30 -14.42 7.03
CA ASN A 32 -13.48 -15.18 8.25
C ASN A 32 -13.48 -14.26 9.47
N GLU A 33 -14.62 -14.12 10.13
CA GLU A 33 -14.79 -13.24 11.29
C GLU A 33 -13.80 -13.53 12.44
N ASN A 34 -13.58 -14.79 12.75
CA ASN A 34 -12.65 -15.16 13.84
C ASN A 34 -11.21 -14.77 13.49
N PHE A 35 -10.83 -14.93 12.21
CA PHE A 35 -9.53 -14.50 11.74
C PHE A 35 -9.36 -12.97 11.88
N ILE A 36 -10.38 -12.20 11.50
CA ILE A 36 -10.35 -10.73 11.60
C ILE A 36 -10.22 -10.27 13.05
N LYS A 37 -11.01 -10.87 13.98
CA LYS A 37 -10.94 -10.56 15.42
C LYS A 37 -9.54 -10.82 15.97
N ASN A 38 -8.96 -11.98 15.68
CA ASN A 38 -7.61 -12.33 16.12
C ASN A 38 -6.55 -11.37 15.54
N ALA A 39 -6.71 -10.95 14.26
CA ALA A 39 -5.81 -10.00 13.62
C ALA A 39 -5.85 -8.62 14.30
N MET A 40 -7.02 -8.16 14.74
CA MET A 40 -7.17 -6.87 15.45
C MET A 40 -6.50 -6.85 16.83
N GLU A 41 -6.34 -8.01 17.46
CA GLU A 41 -5.66 -8.17 18.76
C GLU A 41 -4.12 -8.28 18.61
N ALA A 42 -3.62 -8.44 17.39
CA ALA A 42 -2.20 -8.63 17.16
C ALA A 42 -1.41 -7.33 17.34
N CYS A 43 -0.23 -7.44 17.94
CA CYS A 43 0.69 -6.30 18.06
C CYS A 43 1.25 -5.93 16.68
N LEU A 44 1.23 -4.65 16.36
CA LEU A 44 1.86 -4.13 15.15
C LEU A 44 3.38 -4.31 15.20
N PRO A 45 4.03 -4.72 14.10
CA PRO A 45 5.48 -4.69 13.96
C PRO A 45 6.01 -3.26 14.08
N ASP A 46 7.24 -3.13 14.57
CA ASP A 46 7.93 -1.83 14.63
C ASP A 46 7.98 -1.17 13.25
N GLY A 47 7.48 0.06 13.17
CA GLY A 47 7.41 0.85 11.95
C GLY A 47 6.13 0.71 11.14
N ALA A 48 5.27 -0.25 11.46
CA ALA A 48 3.92 -0.28 10.90
C ALA A 48 3.04 0.77 11.59
N GLU A 49 2.21 1.41 10.79
CA GLU A 49 1.26 2.44 11.20
C GLU A 49 -0.07 1.81 11.62
N ALA A 50 -0.51 0.83 10.84
CA ALA A 50 -1.77 0.14 11.02
C ALA A 50 -1.80 -1.19 10.28
N LEU A 51 -2.91 -1.91 10.44
CA LEU A 51 -3.30 -3.05 9.62
C LEU A 51 -4.15 -2.56 8.44
N PHE A 52 -3.80 -2.98 7.23
CA PHE A 52 -4.54 -2.65 6.02
C PHE A 52 -5.10 -3.91 5.36
N VAL A 53 -6.37 -3.86 4.99
CA VAL A 53 -7.05 -4.94 4.27
C VAL A 53 -6.86 -4.74 2.77
N ILE A 54 -6.27 -5.73 2.12
CA ILE A 54 -6.05 -5.75 0.68
C ILE A 54 -6.77 -6.96 0.09
N PRO A 55 -7.64 -6.83 -0.90
CA PRO A 55 -8.25 -7.96 -1.60
C PRO A 55 -7.18 -8.83 -2.27
N LYS A 56 -7.32 -10.16 -2.21
CA LYS A 56 -6.48 -11.07 -2.97
C LYS A 56 -6.66 -10.86 -4.47
N LEU A 57 -5.59 -10.99 -5.23
CA LEU A 57 -5.65 -10.86 -6.69
C LEU A 57 -6.56 -11.93 -7.30
N ARG A 58 -7.59 -11.51 -8.03
CA ARG A 58 -8.50 -12.38 -8.80
C ARG A 58 -8.13 -12.44 -10.29
N SER A 59 -7.19 -11.61 -10.71
CA SER A 59 -6.67 -11.53 -12.08
C SER A 59 -5.16 -11.34 -12.05
N ASN A 60 -4.53 -11.19 -13.22
CA ASN A 60 -3.13 -10.81 -13.22
C ASN A 60 -2.92 -9.43 -12.59
N TYR A 61 -1.72 -9.19 -12.08
CA TYR A 61 -1.38 -8.01 -11.28
C TYR A 61 -1.68 -6.68 -12.00
N THR A 62 -1.32 -6.55 -13.27
CA THR A 62 -1.52 -5.32 -14.04
C THR A 62 -3.01 -5.00 -14.21
N ARG A 63 -3.83 -6.02 -14.52
CA ARG A 63 -5.28 -5.87 -14.63
C ARG A 63 -5.90 -5.49 -13.29
N ALA A 64 -5.55 -6.18 -12.21
CA ALA A 64 -6.06 -5.86 -10.87
C ALA A 64 -5.69 -4.44 -10.43
N THR A 65 -4.45 -4.00 -10.73
CA THR A 65 -4.02 -2.61 -10.48
C THR A 65 -4.85 -1.62 -11.29
N SER A 66 -5.07 -1.89 -12.58
CA SER A 66 -5.89 -1.03 -13.45
C SER A 66 -7.33 -0.92 -12.93
N GLU A 67 -7.92 -2.03 -12.47
CA GLU A 67 -9.26 -2.07 -11.86
C GLU A 67 -9.32 -1.23 -10.56
N ALA A 68 -8.32 -1.34 -9.69
CA ALA A 68 -8.24 -0.52 -8.47
C ALA A 68 -8.09 0.98 -8.78
N LEU A 69 -7.30 1.36 -9.79
CA LEU A 69 -7.18 2.75 -10.21
C LEU A 69 -8.48 3.32 -10.79
N LYS A 70 -9.27 2.52 -11.52
CA LYS A 70 -10.61 2.93 -11.99
C LYS A 70 -11.55 3.22 -10.82
N ILE A 71 -11.51 2.44 -9.74
CA ILE A 71 -12.29 2.73 -8.53
C ILE A 71 -11.89 4.09 -7.94
N ILE A 72 -10.60 4.42 -7.92
CA ILE A 72 -10.13 5.74 -7.49
C ILE A 72 -10.69 6.84 -8.40
N GLU A 73 -10.62 6.65 -9.72
CA GLU A 73 -11.12 7.61 -10.72
C GLU A 73 -12.63 7.87 -10.61
N GLU A 74 -13.43 6.84 -10.32
CA GLU A 74 -14.88 6.98 -10.12
C GLU A 74 -15.25 7.79 -8.87
N LYS A 75 -14.39 7.84 -7.88
CA LYS A 75 -14.68 8.48 -6.58
C LYS A 75 -14.07 9.86 -6.41
N ARG A 76 -13.08 10.22 -7.23
CA ARG A 76 -12.36 11.49 -7.10
C ARG A 76 -11.73 11.96 -8.41
N ARG A 77 -11.31 13.22 -8.44
CA ARG A 77 -10.50 13.72 -9.56
C ARG A 77 -9.18 12.99 -9.61
N PHE A 78 -8.93 12.26 -10.68
CA PHE A 78 -7.77 11.38 -10.83
C PHE A 78 -7.16 11.49 -12.22
N HIS A 79 -5.84 11.45 -12.29
CA HIS A 79 -5.08 11.35 -13.52
C HIS A 79 -4.10 10.17 -13.45
N CYS A 80 -4.17 9.29 -14.44
CA CYS A 80 -3.21 8.22 -14.61
C CYS A 80 -2.24 8.55 -15.76
N HIS A 81 -0.98 8.76 -15.42
CA HIS A 81 0.09 9.06 -16.39
C HIS A 81 0.92 7.83 -16.76
N VAL A 82 0.60 6.66 -16.18
CA VAL A 82 1.33 5.40 -16.37
C VAL A 82 0.48 4.42 -17.18
N GLU A 83 1.02 3.94 -18.28
CA GLU A 83 0.39 2.87 -19.06
C GLU A 83 0.69 1.50 -18.41
N ILE A 84 -0.19 1.08 -17.50
CA ILE A 84 -0.02 -0.14 -16.69
C ILE A 84 -0.02 -1.40 -17.55
N GLU A 85 -0.77 -1.41 -18.65
CA GLU A 85 -0.94 -2.58 -19.52
C GLU A 85 0.30 -2.91 -20.36
N ARG A 86 1.29 -2.01 -20.40
CA ARG A 86 2.55 -2.27 -21.11
C ARG A 86 3.46 -3.15 -20.26
N LYS A 87 4.22 -4.06 -20.91
CA LYS A 87 5.23 -4.97 -20.33
C LYS A 87 6.33 -4.28 -19.48
N LYS A 88 6.25 -2.97 -19.31
CA LYS A 88 7.18 -2.13 -18.54
C LYS A 88 6.81 -2.01 -17.05
N PHE A 89 5.57 -2.36 -16.69
CA PHE A 89 5.10 -2.34 -15.31
C PHE A 89 5.29 -3.71 -14.68
N CYS A 90 6.22 -3.81 -13.75
CA CYS A 90 6.62 -5.07 -13.13
C CYS A 90 6.61 -4.96 -11.60
N ARG A 91 6.32 -6.07 -10.96
CA ARG A 91 6.38 -6.22 -9.52
C ARG A 91 7.77 -6.66 -9.08
N GLU A 92 8.27 -6.07 -7.99
CA GLU A 92 9.55 -6.46 -7.37
C GLU A 92 9.48 -7.86 -6.77
N GLU A 93 10.53 -8.65 -6.98
CA GLU A 93 10.59 -10.05 -6.52
C GLU A 93 10.44 -10.19 -5.00
N LYS A 94 11.05 -9.27 -4.22
CA LYS A 94 10.92 -9.26 -2.76
C LYS A 94 9.46 -9.06 -2.34
N THR A 95 8.74 -8.17 -2.99
CA THR A 95 7.32 -7.89 -2.74
C THR A 95 6.47 -9.13 -3.01
N ILE A 96 6.68 -9.80 -4.16
CA ILE A 96 5.98 -11.04 -4.51
C ILE A 96 6.20 -12.09 -3.42
N LYS A 97 7.45 -12.36 -3.05
CA LYS A 97 7.80 -13.35 -2.02
C LYS A 97 7.15 -13.04 -0.66
N CYS A 98 7.17 -11.78 -0.23
CA CYS A 98 6.59 -11.39 1.05
C CYS A 98 5.06 -11.52 1.06
N LEU A 99 4.39 -11.13 -0.02
CA LEU A 99 2.94 -11.29 -0.15
C LEU A 99 2.53 -12.77 -0.25
N ASP A 100 3.32 -13.62 -0.89
CA ASP A 100 3.11 -15.06 -0.90
C ASP A 100 3.23 -15.66 0.50
N ILE A 101 4.20 -15.22 1.31
CA ILE A 101 4.35 -15.63 2.71
C ILE A 101 3.11 -15.22 3.51
N LEU A 102 2.67 -13.97 3.41
CA LEU A 102 1.47 -13.47 4.08
C LEU A 102 0.22 -14.22 3.63
N SER A 103 0.04 -14.42 2.32
CA SER A 103 -1.12 -15.13 1.78
C SER A 103 -1.22 -16.57 2.29
N ARG A 104 -0.08 -17.28 2.39
CA ARG A 104 -0.04 -18.64 2.95
C ARG A 104 -0.31 -18.66 4.45
N ALA A 105 0.27 -17.72 5.21
CA ALA A 105 0.03 -17.59 6.64
C ALA A 105 -1.43 -17.23 6.95
N GLN A 106 -2.09 -16.50 6.05
CA GLN A 106 -3.46 -16.02 6.16
C GLN A 106 -4.42 -16.75 5.21
N LYS A 107 -4.20 -18.05 4.97
CA LYS A 107 -5.06 -18.86 4.08
C LYS A 107 -6.52 -18.87 4.51
N ASP A 108 -6.76 -18.79 5.81
CA ASP A 108 -8.08 -18.82 6.44
C ASP A 108 -8.75 -17.44 6.54
N ALA A 109 -8.13 -16.37 6.02
CA ALA A 109 -8.68 -15.02 6.03
C ALA A 109 -9.80 -14.80 4.98
N GLY A 110 -10.02 -15.75 4.07
CA GLY A 110 -10.93 -15.60 2.94
C GLY A 110 -10.26 -14.90 1.75
N ASP A 111 -10.98 -13.97 1.11
CA ASP A 111 -10.56 -13.26 -0.11
C ASP A 111 -9.65 -12.06 0.13
N ILE A 112 -9.11 -11.91 1.32
CA ILE A 112 -8.29 -10.76 1.72
C ILE A 112 -6.93 -11.17 2.27
N ILE A 113 -6.00 -10.21 2.26
CA ILE A 113 -4.74 -10.25 3.00
C ILE A 113 -4.72 -9.02 3.93
N ILE A 114 -4.34 -9.22 5.19
CA ILE A 114 -4.14 -8.14 6.16
C ILE A 114 -2.64 -7.86 6.23
N ILE A 115 -2.24 -6.63 5.89
CA ILE A 115 -0.84 -6.22 5.83
C ILE A 115 -0.60 -5.15 6.90
N PRO A 116 0.27 -5.40 7.90
CA PRO A 116 0.83 -4.31 8.69
C PRO A 116 1.64 -3.41 7.77
N ALA A 117 1.32 -2.11 7.70
CA ALA A 117 1.96 -1.22 6.73
C ALA A 117 2.01 0.23 7.22
N GLN A 118 2.69 1.09 6.46
CA GLN A 118 2.77 2.53 6.67
C GLN A 118 2.73 3.29 5.33
N PHE A 119 2.19 4.50 5.34
CA PHE A 119 1.95 5.35 4.15
C PHE A 119 3.13 6.25 3.73
N GLY A 120 4.37 5.86 4.00
CA GLY A 120 5.56 6.55 3.52
C GLY A 120 6.28 7.42 4.55
N ALA A 121 5.67 7.77 5.68
CA ALA A 121 6.28 8.63 6.69
C ALA A 121 7.64 8.11 7.20
N ARG A 122 7.78 6.79 7.36
CA ARG A 122 9.04 6.15 7.79
C ARG A 122 10.22 6.42 6.84
N HIS A 123 9.96 6.59 5.56
CA HIS A 123 10.97 6.75 4.53
C HIS A 123 10.93 8.12 3.83
N LEU A 124 10.40 9.11 4.51
CA LEU A 124 10.27 10.46 3.98
C LEU A 124 11.62 11.02 3.51
N GLY A 125 11.62 11.64 2.33
CA GLY A 125 12.80 12.28 1.75
C GLY A 125 13.85 11.30 1.16
N ARG A 126 13.57 9.99 1.16
CA ARG A 126 14.51 8.98 0.63
C ARG A 126 14.10 8.53 -0.76
N SER A 127 15.08 8.33 -1.64
CA SER A 127 14.82 7.72 -2.95
C SER A 127 14.40 6.26 -2.80
N VAL A 128 13.56 5.76 -3.72
CA VAL A 128 13.10 4.37 -3.73
C VAL A 128 14.26 3.37 -3.71
N ASN A 129 15.32 3.64 -4.49
CA ASN A 129 16.52 2.80 -4.51
C ASN A 129 17.22 2.72 -3.14
N LEU A 130 17.27 3.84 -2.40
CA LEU A 130 17.83 3.84 -1.05
C LEU A 130 16.93 3.08 -0.09
N VAL A 131 15.61 3.26 -0.17
CA VAL A 131 14.64 2.54 0.66
C VAL A 131 14.75 1.04 0.44
N ARG A 132 14.75 0.56 -0.82
CA ARG A 132 14.90 -0.86 -1.14
C ARG A 132 16.16 -1.48 -0.50
N LYS A 133 17.25 -0.72 -0.37
CA LYS A 133 18.49 -1.15 0.28
C LYS A 133 18.46 -1.10 1.80
N LYS A 134 17.63 -0.21 2.38
CA LYS A 134 17.61 0.10 3.81
C LYS A 134 16.41 -0.49 4.57
N MET A 135 15.47 -1.11 3.88
CA MET A 135 14.35 -1.83 4.51
C MET A 135 14.86 -2.84 5.53
N ALA A 136 14.20 -2.95 6.67
CA ALA A 136 14.45 -3.98 7.66
C ALA A 136 14.24 -5.39 7.05
N SER A 137 14.73 -6.43 7.72
CA SER A 137 14.64 -7.80 7.22
C SER A 137 13.19 -8.28 7.02
N ASN A 138 12.28 -7.83 7.87
CA ASN A 138 10.84 -8.11 7.80
C ASN A 138 10.04 -7.06 7.02
N GLU A 139 10.68 -6.01 6.48
CA GLU A 139 10.03 -4.93 5.74
C GLU A 139 10.17 -5.14 4.23
N PHE A 140 9.11 -4.82 3.48
CA PHE A 140 9.09 -4.91 2.02
C PHE A 140 8.29 -3.77 1.40
N GLY A 141 8.63 -3.42 0.15
CA GLY A 141 7.90 -2.38 -0.59
C GLY A 141 6.49 -2.84 -0.95
N LEU A 142 5.51 -1.96 -0.83
CA LEU A 142 4.18 -2.19 -1.39
C LEU A 142 4.12 -1.69 -2.83
N GLY A 143 3.38 -2.41 -3.65
CA GLY A 143 3.13 -2.06 -5.05
C GLY A 143 1.91 -1.16 -5.20
N ALA A 144 1.67 -0.70 -6.42
CA ALA A 144 0.57 0.21 -6.74
C ALA A 144 -0.81 -0.38 -6.41
N TYR A 145 -0.99 -1.68 -6.54
CA TYR A 145 -2.24 -2.36 -6.18
C TYR A 145 -2.56 -2.23 -4.70
N GLU A 146 -1.60 -2.55 -3.84
CA GLU A 146 -1.77 -2.47 -2.39
C GLU A 146 -1.99 -1.02 -1.96
N VAL A 147 -1.18 -0.08 -2.47
CA VAL A 147 -1.30 1.34 -2.15
C VAL A 147 -2.63 1.91 -2.61
N ALA A 148 -3.12 1.51 -3.80
CA ALA A 148 -4.44 1.90 -4.29
C ALA A 148 -5.56 1.47 -3.32
N TRP A 149 -5.57 0.22 -2.85
CA TRP A 149 -6.56 -0.26 -1.89
C TRP A 149 -6.42 0.42 -0.52
N MET A 150 -5.21 0.69 -0.06
CA MET A 150 -4.99 1.51 1.14
C MET A 150 -5.63 2.91 0.99
N LEU A 151 -5.51 3.55 -0.18
CA LEU A 151 -6.12 4.84 -0.48
C LEU A 151 -7.64 4.78 -0.67
N ILE A 152 -8.18 3.70 -1.25
CA ILE A 152 -9.62 3.49 -1.37
C ILE A 152 -10.28 3.36 0.01
N THR A 153 -9.66 2.60 0.90
CA THR A 153 -10.18 2.40 2.26
C THR A 153 -9.96 3.60 3.18
N HIS A 154 -8.95 4.45 2.90
CA HIS A 154 -8.59 5.62 3.71
C HIS A 154 -8.55 6.89 2.85
N ASN A 155 -9.71 7.24 2.29
CA ASN A 155 -9.84 8.41 1.40
C ASN A 155 -9.53 9.74 2.09
N GLU A 156 -9.72 9.84 3.41
CA GLU A 156 -9.33 11.01 4.21
C GLU A 156 -7.82 11.25 4.22
N ARG A 157 -7.02 10.26 3.86
CA ARG A 157 -5.56 10.39 3.69
C ARG A 157 -5.20 11.40 2.60
N GLU A 158 -6.14 11.73 1.70
CA GLU A 158 -5.96 12.80 0.70
C GLU A 158 -5.64 14.15 1.33
N ASN A 159 -6.34 14.51 2.39
CA ASN A 159 -6.14 15.79 3.06
C ASN A 159 -4.76 15.93 3.67
N VAL A 160 -4.04 14.82 3.76
CA VAL A 160 -2.72 14.69 4.33
C VAL A 160 -1.65 14.48 3.27
N ILE A 161 -2.03 14.01 2.08
CA ILE A 161 -1.15 13.77 0.93
C ILE A 161 -0.38 15.04 0.53
N ASN A 162 -0.95 16.22 0.69
CA ASN A 162 -0.25 17.50 0.50
C ASN A 162 1.08 17.62 1.30
N LYS A 163 1.41 16.64 2.15
CA LYS A 163 2.63 16.61 2.94
C LYS A 163 3.52 15.39 2.72
N VAL A 164 2.96 14.29 2.21
CA VAL A 164 3.73 13.07 1.91
C VAL A 164 3.17 12.40 0.67
N HIS A 165 3.88 12.54 -0.42
CA HIS A 165 3.63 11.77 -1.65
C HIS A 165 4.07 10.33 -1.45
N MET A 166 3.40 9.38 -2.08
CA MET A 166 3.55 7.96 -1.80
C MET A 166 4.21 7.22 -2.94
N ASP A 167 5.51 6.91 -2.82
CA ASP A 167 6.16 5.98 -3.74
C ASP A 167 5.68 4.54 -3.50
N CYS A 168 5.57 3.77 -4.58
CA CYS A 168 5.25 2.34 -4.58
C CYS A 168 6.53 1.51 -4.80
N PRO A 169 7.40 1.32 -3.79
CA PRO A 169 8.69 0.66 -3.97
C PRO A 169 8.58 -0.83 -4.27
N GLY A 170 7.38 -1.40 -4.17
CA GLY A 170 7.08 -2.77 -4.58
C GLY A 170 6.96 -2.98 -6.08
N ASP A 171 7.00 -1.90 -6.87
CA ASP A 171 6.88 -1.95 -8.33
C ASP A 171 8.01 -1.18 -9.03
N THR A 172 8.29 -1.61 -10.26
CA THR A 172 9.12 -0.87 -11.23
C THR A 172 8.31 -0.54 -12.49
N TYR A 173 8.63 0.61 -13.07
CA TYR A 173 8.17 1.01 -14.38
C TYR A 173 9.38 1.30 -15.28
N SER A 174 9.49 0.56 -16.41
CA SER A 174 10.66 0.69 -17.32
C SER A 174 12.02 0.56 -16.60
N ALA A 175 12.16 -0.40 -15.68
CA ALA A 175 13.38 -0.78 -14.97
C ALA A 175 14.01 0.27 -14.04
N ILE A 176 13.92 1.57 -14.37
CA ILE A 176 14.58 2.65 -13.60
C ILE A 176 13.60 3.61 -12.91
N TYR A 177 12.31 3.47 -13.19
CA TYR A 177 11.27 4.30 -12.60
C TYR A 177 10.49 3.51 -11.54
N SER A 178 9.95 4.21 -10.56
CA SER A 178 9.01 3.66 -9.58
C SER A 178 7.70 4.41 -9.68
N PRO A 179 6.54 3.71 -9.65
CA PRO A 179 5.26 4.36 -9.60
C PRO A 179 5.07 5.11 -8.27
N TYR A 180 4.24 6.13 -8.29
CA TYR A 180 3.85 6.88 -7.09
C TYR A 180 2.46 7.46 -7.21
N PHE A 181 1.83 7.71 -6.06
CA PHE A 181 0.63 8.51 -5.93
C PHE A 181 0.99 9.88 -5.39
N ASP A 182 0.38 10.89 -5.98
CA ASP A 182 0.55 12.29 -5.60
C ASP A 182 -0.80 12.99 -5.52
N TYR A 183 -0.84 14.15 -4.87
CA TYR A 183 -2.03 14.98 -4.81
C TYR A 183 -1.67 16.44 -5.12
N VAL A 184 -1.92 16.84 -6.34
CA VAL A 184 -1.58 18.15 -6.88
C VAL A 184 -2.86 18.93 -7.18
N GLN A 185 -3.02 20.12 -6.61
CA GLN A 185 -4.14 21.04 -6.89
C GLN A 185 -5.54 20.39 -6.84
N LYS A 186 -5.79 19.53 -5.84
CA LYS A 186 -7.04 18.77 -5.66
C LYS A 186 -7.26 17.61 -6.66
N TRP A 187 -6.24 17.20 -7.37
CA TRP A 187 -6.23 16.02 -8.21
C TRP A 187 -5.31 14.98 -7.59
N MET A 188 -5.75 13.74 -7.55
CA MET A 188 -4.85 12.63 -7.30
C MET A 188 -4.22 12.22 -8.63
N GLU A 189 -2.92 11.99 -8.60
CA GLU A 189 -2.15 11.55 -9.75
C GLU A 189 -1.50 10.20 -9.48
N PHE A 190 -1.52 9.32 -10.48
CA PHE A 190 -0.69 8.12 -10.51
C PHE A 190 0.31 8.25 -11.64
N ALA A 191 1.59 8.38 -11.29
CA ALA A 191 2.67 8.62 -12.23
C ALA A 191 3.89 7.77 -11.89
N ALA A 192 5.00 7.95 -12.62
CA ALA A 192 6.26 7.27 -12.34
C ALA A 192 7.43 8.27 -12.41
N ARG A 193 8.40 8.10 -11.49
CA ARG A 193 9.63 8.90 -11.45
C ARG A 193 10.86 8.01 -11.32
N GLU A 194 12.04 8.56 -11.65
CA GLU A 194 13.30 7.83 -11.48
C GLU A 194 13.48 7.36 -10.03
N SER A 195 13.70 6.06 -9.86
CA SER A 195 13.83 5.42 -8.54
C SER A 195 15.03 5.91 -7.72
N LYS A 196 16.02 6.55 -8.37
CA LYS A 196 17.18 7.17 -7.73
C LYS A 196 16.92 8.58 -7.19
N ARG A 197 15.84 9.23 -7.62
CA ARG A 197 15.53 10.62 -7.25
C ARG A 197 14.97 10.67 -5.83
N SER A 198 15.56 11.51 -4.98
CA SER A 198 15.02 11.86 -3.66
C SER A 198 14.18 13.13 -3.77
N VAL A 199 13.02 13.12 -3.12
CA VAL A 199 12.12 14.29 -3.04
C VAL A 199 11.72 14.44 -1.58
N TYR A 200 11.87 15.61 -1.01
CA TYR A 200 11.79 15.88 0.43
C TYR A 200 10.42 15.56 1.06
N ASP A 201 9.35 15.68 0.30
CA ASP A 201 7.96 15.44 0.70
C ASP A 201 7.40 14.10 0.21
N THR A 202 8.27 13.22 -0.27
CA THR A 202 7.90 11.89 -0.76
C THR A 202 8.44 10.82 0.16
N GLY A 203 7.61 9.82 0.42
CA GLY A 203 8.00 8.64 1.19
C GLY A 203 7.52 7.34 0.56
N SER A 204 8.29 6.29 0.74
CA SER A 204 7.99 4.96 0.21
C SER A 204 7.03 4.20 1.13
N VAL A 205 5.93 3.70 0.57
CA VAL A 205 4.94 2.88 1.28
C VAL A 205 5.48 1.46 1.45
N THR A 206 5.52 0.98 2.69
CA THR A 206 6.07 -0.35 2.98
C THR A 206 5.14 -1.18 3.86
N GLY A 207 5.19 -2.49 3.66
CA GLY A 207 4.54 -3.49 4.48
C GLY A 207 5.55 -4.28 5.31
N PHE A 208 5.04 -5.02 6.30
CA PHE A 208 5.86 -5.78 7.23
C PHE A 208 5.38 -7.23 7.34
N LEU A 209 6.34 -8.16 7.39
CA LEU A 209 6.06 -9.52 7.82
C LEU A 209 5.96 -9.56 9.35
N THR A 210 5.00 -10.29 9.88
CA THR A 210 4.89 -10.57 11.31
C THR A 210 5.82 -11.73 11.67
N ASN A 211 6.74 -11.52 12.61
CA ASN A 211 7.67 -12.55 13.07
C ASN A 211 6.91 -13.69 13.76
N GLY A 212 6.56 -14.74 13.01
CA GLY A 212 6.18 -16.05 13.52
C GLY A 212 5.03 -16.16 14.54
N ARG A 213 4.45 -15.07 15.00
CA ARG A 213 3.20 -15.08 15.78
C ARG A 213 2.05 -14.98 14.79
N ARG A 214 1.19 -15.99 14.80
CA ARG A 214 -0.03 -16.02 13.97
C ARG A 214 -0.78 -14.69 14.15
N VAL A 215 -0.97 -13.99 13.05
CA VAL A 215 -2.01 -12.97 12.94
C VAL A 215 -3.32 -13.71 12.79
#